data_747572f1feb1868db33f1f27c151ba26
#
_entry.id   747572f1feb1868db33f1f27c151ba26
#
_cell.length_a   1.000
_cell.length_b   1.000
_cell.length_c   1.000
_cell.angle_alpha   90.00
_cell.angle_beta   90.00
_cell.angle_gamma   90.00
#
_symmetry.space_group_name_H-M   'P 1'
#
loop_
_entity.id
_entity.type
_entity.pdbx_description
1 polymer ?
#
loop_
_entity_poly.entity_id
_entity_poly.type
_entity_poly.pdbx_seq_one_letter_code
_entity_poly.pdbx_strand_id
1 'polypeptide(L)'
;MTGCASQSPEISQKVNWPTQEQQLSKLTHYQASGKLAYKDNQQRFGANLNWQTNNQNDHLLLTNFLGQTLIKLDTTPKSVTLIDYKGNEYHGTNAAELVRRLTGINLPIEQMQNWLIGLPTAADTFQLNDQGVVGYLAKQIGPQLWEMHYQEYDFSQHPALPSKMILSQGKQKITLVINEWNLK
;
A
#
# COMPACT_ATOMS: atom_id res chain seq x y z
N MET A 1 23.76 -43.00 20.61
CA MET A 1 22.35 -42.60 20.87
C MET A 1 22.15 -41.22 20.31
N THR A 2 21.51 -41.16 19.15
CA THR A 2 21.23 -39.93 18.41
C THR A 2 19.80 -39.49 18.75
N GLY A 3 19.68 -38.43 19.53
CA GLY A 3 18.42 -37.81 19.84
C GLY A 3 18.00 -36.89 18.68
N CYS A 4 16.97 -37.28 17.91
CA CYS A 4 16.25 -36.38 16.98
C CYS A 4 15.44 -35.41 17.82
N ALA A 5 15.84 -34.16 17.86
CA ALA A 5 15.01 -33.08 18.34
C ALA A 5 13.96 -32.81 17.25
N SER A 6 12.75 -33.28 17.46
CA SER A 6 11.58 -32.87 16.70
C SER A 6 11.30 -31.42 17.03
N GLN A 7 11.59 -30.53 16.08
CA GLN A 7 11.04 -29.18 16.13
C GLN A 7 9.52 -29.31 15.97
N SER A 8 8.79 -29.04 17.03
CA SER A 8 7.36 -28.84 16.97
C SER A 8 7.08 -27.71 15.97
N PRO A 9 6.12 -27.86 15.04
CA PRO A 9 5.74 -26.75 14.19
C PRO A 9 5.25 -25.63 15.10
N GLU A 10 5.86 -24.44 15.00
CA GLU A 10 5.29 -23.24 15.60
C GLU A 10 3.87 -23.10 15.06
N ILE A 11 2.92 -23.30 15.95
CA ILE A 11 1.52 -22.97 15.66
C ILE A 11 1.51 -21.45 15.55
N SER A 12 1.62 -20.94 14.32
CA SER A 12 1.46 -19.51 14.06
C SER A 12 0.04 -19.15 14.51
N GLN A 13 -0.02 -18.38 15.57
CA GLN A 13 -1.30 -18.02 16.20
C GLN A 13 -2.10 -17.22 15.18
N LYS A 14 -3.19 -17.82 14.69
CA LYS A 14 -4.08 -17.20 13.69
C LYS A 14 -4.61 -15.89 14.26
N VAL A 15 -4.48 -14.81 13.50
CA VAL A 15 -5.00 -13.50 13.86
C VAL A 15 -6.52 -13.54 13.93
N ASN A 16 -7.11 -12.97 14.97
CA ASN A 16 -8.56 -12.77 15.06
C ASN A 16 -8.94 -11.55 14.21
N TRP A 17 -9.58 -11.77 13.07
CA TRP A 17 -9.90 -10.71 12.12
C TRP A 17 -10.73 -9.56 12.71
N PRO A 18 -11.84 -9.78 13.44
CA PRO A 18 -12.59 -8.68 14.04
C PRO A 18 -11.74 -7.76 14.94
N THR A 19 -10.81 -8.31 15.70
CA THR A 19 -9.88 -7.54 16.53
C THR A 19 -8.87 -6.79 15.67
N GLN A 20 -8.30 -7.45 14.68
CA GLN A 20 -7.37 -6.85 13.71
C GLN A 20 -8.01 -5.68 12.96
N GLU A 21 -9.20 -5.89 12.42
CA GLU A 21 -9.96 -4.86 11.71
C GLU A 21 -10.26 -3.65 12.58
N GLN A 22 -10.67 -3.88 13.84
CA GLN A 22 -10.90 -2.81 14.80
C GLN A 22 -9.63 -2.01 15.10
N GLN A 23 -8.49 -2.67 15.23
CA GLN A 23 -7.21 -2.01 15.46
C GLN A 23 -6.76 -1.21 14.24
N LEU A 24 -6.86 -1.80 13.04
CA LEU A 24 -6.54 -1.12 11.78
C LEU A 24 -7.42 0.11 11.55
N SER A 25 -8.73 0.02 11.84
CA SER A 25 -9.65 1.15 11.67
C SER A 25 -9.35 2.36 12.57
N LYS A 26 -8.64 2.15 13.68
CA LYS A 26 -8.17 3.21 14.58
C LYS A 26 -6.81 3.78 14.19
N LEU A 27 -6.11 3.15 13.25
CA LEU A 27 -4.78 3.56 12.81
C LEU A 27 -4.87 4.70 11.81
N THR A 28 -4.96 5.93 12.31
CA THR A 28 -5.10 7.14 11.51
C THR A 28 -3.79 7.89 11.27
N HIS A 29 -2.70 7.44 11.92
CA HIS A 29 -1.37 8.03 11.82
C HIS A 29 -0.36 6.91 11.65
N TYR A 30 0.26 6.87 10.48
CA TYR A 30 1.34 5.91 10.22
C TYR A 30 2.28 6.42 9.13
N GLN A 31 3.45 5.82 9.07
CA GLN A 31 4.40 5.96 7.97
C GLN A 31 4.84 4.60 7.49
N ALA A 32 4.79 4.40 6.17
CA ALA A 32 5.30 3.23 5.47
C ALA A 32 6.50 3.64 4.63
N SER A 33 7.64 3.00 4.85
CA SER A 33 8.86 3.21 4.07
C SER A 33 9.28 1.91 3.38
N GLY A 34 9.63 1.99 2.11
CA GLY A 34 9.93 0.80 1.34
C GLY A 34 10.26 1.06 -0.11
N LYS A 35 9.83 0.15 -0.97
CA LYS A 35 10.09 0.19 -2.43
C LYS A 35 8.82 -0.07 -3.20
N LEU A 36 8.75 0.58 -4.34
CA LEU A 36 7.71 0.40 -5.35
C LEU A 36 8.36 -0.06 -6.66
N ALA A 37 7.79 -1.09 -7.29
CA ALA A 37 8.12 -1.48 -8.64
C ALA A 37 6.86 -1.42 -9.51
N TYR A 38 6.91 -0.63 -10.56
CA TYR A 38 5.84 -0.50 -11.56
C TYR A 38 6.20 -1.25 -12.84
N LYS A 39 5.20 -1.89 -13.44
CA LYS A 39 5.32 -2.54 -14.75
C LYS A 39 3.98 -2.50 -15.48
N ASP A 40 4.03 -2.15 -16.78
CA ASP A 40 2.96 -2.39 -17.75
C ASP A 40 3.54 -2.89 -19.08
N ASN A 41 2.80 -2.77 -20.18
CA ASN A 41 3.28 -3.17 -21.51
C ASN A 41 4.32 -2.24 -22.13
N GLN A 42 4.41 -1.00 -21.66
CA GLN A 42 5.19 0.08 -22.27
C GLN A 42 6.40 0.46 -21.43
N GLN A 43 6.28 0.35 -20.11
CA GLN A 43 7.31 0.85 -19.20
C GLN A 43 7.48 -0.01 -17.95
N ARG A 44 8.66 0.13 -17.36
CA ARG A 44 9.03 -0.49 -16.11
C ARG A 44 9.95 0.46 -15.34
N PHE A 45 9.67 0.69 -14.07
CA PHE A 45 10.57 1.45 -13.19
C PHE A 45 10.45 1.00 -11.74
N GLY A 46 11.46 1.37 -10.95
CA GLY A 46 11.46 1.21 -9.51
C GLY A 46 11.72 2.54 -8.80
N ALA A 47 11.18 2.67 -7.59
CA ALA A 47 11.35 3.84 -6.76
C ALA A 47 11.43 3.44 -5.29
N ASN A 48 12.08 4.28 -4.48
CA ASN A 48 11.88 4.26 -3.04
C ASN A 48 10.55 4.93 -2.73
N LEU A 49 9.83 4.37 -1.78
CA LEU A 49 8.51 4.81 -1.34
C LEU A 49 8.59 5.30 0.10
N ASN A 50 8.03 6.47 0.34
CA ASN A 50 7.67 6.93 1.67
C ASN A 50 6.22 7.44 1.63
N TRP A 51 5.35 6.80 2.39
CA TRP A 51 3.94 7.17 2.52
C TRP A 51 3.65 7.50 3.97
N GLN A 52 3.17 8.69 4.22
CA GLN A 52 2.72 9.13 5.55
C GLN A 52 1.25 9.47 5.49
N THR A 53 0.53 8.99 6.48
CA THR A 53 -0.88 9.33 6.71
C THR A 53 -1.01 10.03 8.06
N ASN A 54 -1.73 11.14 8.06
CA ASN A 54 -2.10 11.89 9.25
C ASN A 54 -3.59 12.24 9.15
N ASN A 55 -4.45 11.41 9.73
CA ASN A 55 -5.90 11.43 9.57
C ASN A 55 -6.30 11.28 8.08
N GLN A 56 -6.79 12.36 7.48
CA GLN A 56 -7.21 12.41 6.07
C GLN A 56 -6.20 13.08 5.15
N ASN A 57 -5.00 13.38 5.67
CA ASN A 57 -3.94 13.97 4.90
C ASN A 57 -2.88 12.91 4.60
N ASP A 58 -2.56 12.74 3.33
CA ASP A 58 -1.50 11.85 2.90
C ASP A 58 -0.34 12.63 2.30
N HIS A 59 0.86 12.14 2.57
CA HIS A 59 2.09 12.61 1.97
C HIS A 59 2.82 11.41 1.36
N LEU A 60 2.89 11.39 0.03
CA LEU A 60 3.60 10.37 -0.74
C LEU A 60 4.86 10.98 -1.35
N LEU A 61 5.99 10.37 -1.10
CA LEU A 61 7.27 10.70 -1.74
C LEU A 61 7.82 9.47 -2.45
N LEU A 62 8.03 9.57 -3.75
CA LEU A 62 8.78 8.62 -4.55
C LEU A 62 10.12 9.22 -4.95
N THR A 63 11.22 8.49 -4.71
CA THR A 63 12.56 8.89 -5.12
C THR A 63 13.23 7.79 -5.94
N ASN A 64 14.19 8.16 -6.79
CA ASN A 64 15.04 7.18 -7.43
C ASN A 64 16.08 6.62 -6.43
N PHE A 65 16.93 5.69 -6.89
CA PHE A 65 17.98 5.08 -6.04
C PHE A 65 19.05 6.05 -5.54
N LEU A 66 19.19 7.22 -6.18
CA LEU A 66 20.09 8.31 -5.74
C LEU A 66 19.42 9.28 -4.75
N GLY A 67 18.14 9.05 -4.40
CA GLY A 67 17.39 9.91 -3.51
C GLY A 67 16.77 11.16 -4.18
N GLN A 68 16.86 11.28 -5.51
CA GLN A 68 16.23 12.40 -6.22
C GLN A 68 14.72 12.18 -6.30
N THR A 69 13.96 13.22 -6.03
CA THR A 69 12.49 13.18 -6.10
C THR A 69 12.00 12.88 -7.50
N LEU A 70 11.17 11.86 -7.64
CA LEU A 70 10.41 11.56 -8.85
C LEU A 70 9.03 12.19 -8.79
N ILE A 71 8.33 11.99 -7.68
CA ILE A 71 7.01 12.56 -7.40
C ILE A 71 6.92 12.83 -5.90
N LYS A 72 6.38 14.00 -5.56
CA LYS A 72 5.88 14.32 -4.23
C LYS A 72 4.40 14.68 -4.35
N LEU A 73 3.56 14.01 -3.58
CA LEU A 73 2.11 14.19 -3.58
C LEU A 73 1.65 14.49 -2.16
N ASP A 74 0.99 15.62 -1.98
CA ASP A 74 0.34 16.02 -0.73
C ASP A 74 -1.17 16.08 -0.96
N THR A 75 -1.95 15.39 -0.15
CA THR A 75 -3.40 15.38 -0.23
C THR A 75 -4.03 15.85 1.07
N THR A 76 -5.12 16.57 0.94
CA THR A 76 -6.07 16.89 2.00
C THR A 76 -7.47 16.55 1.51
N PRO A 77 -8.52 16.57 2.35
CA PRO A 77 -9.89 16.35 1.90
C PRO A 77 -10.38 17.33 0.82
N LYS A 78 -9.70 18.47 0.65
CA LYS A 78 -10.15 19.55 -0.25
C LYS A 78 -9.17 19.89 -1.37
N SER A 79 -7.92 19.44 -1.27
CA SER A 79 -6.88 19.85 -2.20
C SER A 79 -5.81 18.78 -2.38
N VAL A 80 -5.21 18.79 -3.54
CA VAL A 80 -4.07 17.95 -3.90
C VAL A 80 -2.99 18.82 -4.50
N THR A 81 -1.76 18.65 -4.04
CA THR A 81 -0.57 19.23 -4.64
C THR A 81 0.37 18.12 -5.08
N LEU A 82 0.81 18.18 -6.33
CA LEU A 82 1.80 17.25 -6.88
C LEU A 82 3.01 18.06 -7.37
N ILE A 83 4.21 17.63 -6.98
CA ILE A 83 5.47 18.16 -7.47
C ILE A 83 6.17 17.07 -8.28
N ASP A 84 6.55 17.40 -9.54
CA ASP A 84 7.23 16.48 -10.44
C ASP A 84 8.76 16.47 -10.23
N TYR A 85 9.46 15.62 -10.99
CA TYR A 85 10.93 15.49 -10.93
C TYR A 85 11.69 16.75 -11.37
N LYS A 86 11.02 17.70 -12.03
CA LYS A 86 11.58 18.99 -12.44
C LYS A 86 11.33 20.09 -11.42
N GLY A 87 10.55 19.79 -10.38
CA GLY A 87 10.14 20.76 -9.37
C GLY A 87 8.91 21.59 -9.77
N ASN A 88 8.22 21.23 -10.86
CA ASN A 88 6.97 21.92 -11.21
C ASN A 88 5.86 21.46 -10.26
N GLU A 89 5.08 22.43 -9.81
CA GLU A 89 3.99 22.22 -8.88
C GLU A 89 2.64 22.29 -9.59
N TYR A 90 1.78 21.29 -9.30
CA TYR A 90 0.45 21.16 -9.89
C TYR A 90 -0.58 21.02 -8.78
N HIS A 91 -1.72 21.67 -8.95
CA HIS A 91 -2.81 21.68 -7.98
C HIS A 91 -4.08 21.07 -8.55
N GLY A 92 -4.88 20.46 -7.69
CA GLY A 92 -6.15 19.86 -8.04
C GLY A 92 -6.97 19.50 -6.81
N THR A 93 -8.06 18.79 -7.05
CA THR A 93 -8.95 18.27 -6.00
C THR A 93 -9.06 16.74 -6.01
N ASN A 94 -8.51 16.09 -7.05
CA ASN A 94 -8.50 14.63 -7.20
C ASN A 94 -7.07 14.14 -7.47
N ALA A 95 -6.53 13.38 -6.54
CA ALA A 95 -5.16 12.87 -6.59
C ALA A 95 -4.95 11.87 -7.73
N ALA A 96 -5.87 10.93 -7.91
CA ALA A 96 -5.78 9.91 -8.95
C ALA A 96 -5.80 10.53 -10.36
N GLU A 97 -6.67 11.53 -10.58
CA GLU A 97 -6.72 12.26 -11.85
C GLU A 97 -5.44 13.04 -12.13
N LEU A 98 -4.92 13.74 -11.11
CA LEU A 98 -3.70 14.54 -11.25
C LEU A 98 -2.49 13.65 -11.58
N VAL A 99 -2.32 12.54 -10.86
CA VAL A 99 -1.25 11.56 -11.14
C VAL A 99 -1.40 11.00 -12.56
N ARG A 100 -2.61 10.55 -12.95
CA ARG A 100 -2.86 10.01 -14.30
C ARG A 100 -2.55 11.02 -15.40
N ARG A 101 -2.95 12.27 -15.24
CA ARG A 101 -2.73 13.33 -16.23
C ARG A 101 -1.24 13.62 -16.44
N LEU A 102 -0.44 13.57 -15.37
CA LEU A 102 0.98 13.93 -15.43
C LEU A 102 1.91 12.74 -15.74
N THR A 103 1.52 11.54 -15.38
CA THR A 103 2.37 10.35 -15.50
C THR A 103 1.82 9.30 -16.47
N GLY A 104 0.54 9.38 -16.85
CA GLY A 104 -0.16 8.33 -17.58
C GLY A 104 -0.52 7.09 -16.74
N ILE A 105 -0.15 7.07 -15.45
CA ILE A 105 -0.35 5.94 -14.56
C ILE A 105 -1.66 6.10 -13.80
N ASN A 106 -2.52 5.09 -13.86
CA ASN A 106 -3.69 5.01 -13.02
C ASN A 106 -3.31 4.46 -11.64
N LEU A 107 -3.79 5.10 -10.58
CA LEU A 107 -3.61 4.66 -9.20
C LEU A 107 -4.87 4.93 -8.39
N PRO A 108 -5.36 4.00 -7.56
CA PRO A 108 -6.50 4.24 -6.68
C PRO A 108 -6.04 4.92 -5.38
N ILE A 109 -5.47 6.12 -5.50
CA ILE A 109 -4.80 6.84 -4.39
C ILE A 109 -5.68 6.96 -3.15
N GLU A 110 -6.97 7.25 -3.34
CA GLU A 110 -7.92 7.43 -2.22
C GLU A 110 -8.13 6.14 -1.41
N GLN A 111 -8.04 4.97 -2.06
CA GLN A 111 -8.18 3.68 -1.40
C GLN A 111 -6.87 3.22 -0.74
N MET A 112 -5.74 3.67 -1.27
CA MET A 112 -4.42 3.21 -0.84
C MET A 112 -4.14 3.49 0.63
N GLN A 113 -4.66 4.57 1.20
CA GLN A 113 -4.52 4.89 2.62
C GLN A 113 -4.91 3.71 3.53
N ASN A 114 -6.02 3.03 3.23
CA ASN A 114 -6.49 1.89 3.99
C ASN A 114 -5.93 0.56 3.48
N TRP A 115 -5.81 0.42 2.16
CA TRP A 115 -5.33 -0.84 1.58
C TRP A 115 -3.86 -1.12 1.91
N LEU A 116 -3.02 -0.08 2.04
CA LEU A 116 -1.62 -0.25 2.47
C LEU A 116 -1.48 -0.94 3.83
N ILE A 117 -2.37 -0.65 4.77
CA ILE A 117 -2.36 -1.27 6.10
C ILE A 117 -3.14 -2.60 6.17
N GLY A 118 -3.68 -3.08 5.04
CA GLY A 118 -4.46 -4.31 5.00
C GLY A 118 -5.91 -4.17 5.45
N LEU A 119 -6.44 -2.94 5.50
CA LEU A 119 -7.85 -2.66 5.81
C LEU A 119 -8.67 -2.56 4.52
N PRO A 120 -9.64 -3.48 4.25
CA PRO A 120 -10.35 -3.56 2.97
C PRO A 120 -11.50 -2.54 2.85
N THR A 121 -11.30 -1.31 3.32
CA THR A 121 -12.31 -0.24 3.27
C THR A 121 -12.72 0.03 1.82
N ALA A 122 -14.02 0.10 1.59
CA ALA A 122 -14.61 0.34 0.28
C ALA A 122 -14.27 -0.71 -0.80
N ALA A 123 -13.68 -1.85 -0.45
CA ALA A 123 -13.54 -2.97 -1.36
C ALA A 123 -14.93 -3.58 -1.67
N ASP A 124 -15.11 -4.06 -2.90
CA ASP A 124 -16.34 -4.77 -3.28
C ASP A 124 -16.32 -6.20 -2.73
N THR A 125 -15.13 -6.82 -2.70
CA THR A 125 -14.90 -8.13 -2.12
C THR A 125 -13.53 -8.20 -1.45
N PHE A 126 -13.39 -9.04 -0.42
CA PHE A 126 -12.10 -9.40 0.14
C PHE A 126 -12.11 -10.83 0.71
N GLN A 127 -10.94 -11.41 0.86
CA GLN A 127 -10.74 -12.74 1.42
C GLN A 127 -9.61 -12.73 2.43
N LEU A 128 -9.82 -13.45 3.54
CA LEU A 128 -8.77 -13.69 4.53
C LEU A 128 -7.91 -14.87 4.09
N ASN A 129 -6.62 -14.80 4.41
CA ASN A 129 -5.69 -15.91 4.25
C ASN A 129 -5.73 -16.84 5.48
N ASP A 130 -4.92 -17.91 5.45
CA ASP A 130 -4.87 -18.92 6.53
C ASP A 130 -4.39 -18.32 7.88
N GLN A 131 -3.68 -17.19 7.84
CA GLN A 131 -3.19 -16.49 9.03
C GLN A 131 -4.25 -15.54 9.63
N GLY A 132 -5.43 -15.39 9.01
CA GLY A 132 -6.53 -14.58 9.50
C GLY A 132 -6.41 -13.08 9.20
N VAL A 133 -5.58 -12.69 8.25
CA VAL A 133 -5.46 -11.33 7.72
C VAL A 133 -5.92 -11.28 6.26
N VAL A 134 -6.17 -10.09 5.72
CA VAL A 134 -6.60 -9.97 4.31
C VAL A 134 -5.50 -10.47 3.38
N GLY A 135 -5.82 -11.46 2.54
CA GLY A 135 -4.94 -11.97 1.50
C GLY A 135 -5.24 -11.41 0.12
N TYR A 136 -6.48 -10.99 -0.10
CA TYR A 136 -6.96 -10.46 -1.36
C TYR A 136 -8.09 -9.47 -1.15
N LEU A 137 -8.14 -8.44 -1.98
CA LEU A 137 -9.31 -7.59 -2.14
C LEU A 137 -9.47 -7.13 -3.59
N ALA A 138 -10.69 -6.77 -3.97
CA ALA A 138 -10.98 -6.21 -5.28
C ALA A 138 -11.99 -5.07 -5.19
N LYS A 139 -11.86 -4.13 -6.12
CA LYS A 139 -12.78 -3.00 -6.28
C LYS A 139 -12.92 -2.59 -7.73
N GLN A 140 -14.16 -2.42 -8.16
CA GLN A 140 -14.48 -1.80 -9.44
C GLN A 140 -14.51 -0.27 -9.29
N ILE A 141 -13.67 0.44 -10.03
CA ILE A 141 -13.65 1.90 -10.10
C ILE A 141 -13.87 2.31 -11.55
N GLY A 142 -15.08 2.76 -11.88
CA GLY A 142 -15.47 2.99 -13.26
C GLY A 142 -15.33 1.70 -14.09
N PRO A 143 -14.66 1.73 -15.25
CA PRO A 143 -14.45 0.55 -16.08
C PRO A 143 -13.28 -0.34 -15.59
N GLN A 144 -12.57 0.04 -14.52
CA GLN A 144 -11.33 -0.60 -14.08
C GLN A 144 -11.57 -1.47 -12.86
N LEU A 145 -11.20 -2.76 -12.96
CA LEU A 145 -11.13 -3.67 -11.82
C LEU A 145 -9.73 -3.58 -11.21
N TRP A 146 -9.67 -3.14 -9.96
CA TRP A 146 -8.48 -3.13 -9.14
C TRP A 146 -8.45 -4.34 -8.22
N GLU A 147 -7.28 -4.98 -8.14
CA GLU A 147 -7.05 -6.15 -7.30
C GLU A 147 -5.77 -5.94 -6.48
N MET A 148 -5.86 -6.21 -5.19
CA MET A 148 -4.71 -6.20 -4.29
C MET A 148 -4.50 -7.60 -3.73
N HIS A 149 -3.30 -8.14 -3.92
CA HIS A 149 -2.86 -9.40 -3.34
C HIS A 149 -1.82 -9.12 -2.26
N TYR A 150 -2.10 -9.52 -1.04
CA TYR A 150 -1.18 -9.40 0.09
C TYR A 150 -0.37 -10.68 0.20
N GLN A 151 0.93 -10.61 -0.10
CA GLN A 151 1.81 -11.77 -0.14
C GLN A 151 2.46 -12.07 1.20
N GLU A 152 2.85 -11.01 1.92
CA GLU A 152 3.56 -11.12 3.18
C GLU A 152 3.08 -10.08 4.18
N TYR A 153 3.10 -10.44 5.46
CA TYR A 153 2.76 -9.58 6.60
C TYR A 153 3.89 -9.57 7.62
N ASP A 154 4.07 -8.45 8.28
CA ASP A 154 4.88 -8.31 9.49
C ASP A 154 3.98 -8.53 10.72
N PHE A 155 4.06 -9.71 11.31
CA PHE A 155 3.32 -10.09 12.52
C PHE A 155 4.00 -9.62 13.80
N SER A 156 5.17 -8.99 13.74
CA SER A 156 5.78 -8.32 14.89
C SER A 156 5.08 -6.99 15.21
N GLN A 157 4.36 -6.43 14.22
CA GLN A 157 3.50 -5.28 14.41
C GLN A 157 2.15 -5.69 15.02
N HIS A 158 1.55 -4.79 15.82
CA HIS A 158 0.23 -4.98 16.41
C HIS A 158 -0.60 -3.70 16.20
N PRO A 159 -1.56 -3.68 15.25
CA PRO A 159 -2.02 -4.80 14.40
C PRO A 159 -0.95 -5.29 13.42
N ALA A 160 -1.09 -6.55 12.93
CA ALA A 160 -0.23 -7.07 11.87
C ALA A 160 -0.36 -6.21 10.60
N LEU A 161 0.75 -5.88 9.97
CA LEU A 161 0.78 -4.98 8.81
C LEU A 161 1.38 -5.67 7.57
N PRO A 162 0.88 -5.37 6.36
CA PRO A 162 1.44 -5.91 5.14
C PRO A 162 2.91 -5.50 4.94
N SER A 163 3.77 -6.44 4.56
CA SER A 163 5.16 -6.16 4.19
C SER A 163 5.40 -6.32 2.70
N LYS A 164 4.55 -7.09 2.00
CA LYS A 164 4.63 -7.21 0.55
C LYS A 164 3.25 -7.39 -0.07
N MET A 165 2.95 -6.57 -1.06
CA MET A 165 1.66 -6.60 -1.74
C MET A 165 1.80 -6.26 -3.22
N ILE A 166 0.85 -6.73 -4.02
CA ILE A 166 0.77 -6.50 -5.45
C ILE A 166 -0.58 -5.91 -5.77
N LEU A 167 -0.59 -4.69 -6.29
CA LEU A 167 -1.76 -4.03 -6.84
C LEU A 167 -1.76 -4.19 -8.35
N SER A 168 -2.86 -4.65 -8.93
CA SER A 168 -2.99 -4.85 -10.37
C SER A 168 -4.29 -4.29 -10.93
N GLN A 169 -4.22 -3.85 -12.18
CA GLN A 169 -5.35 -3.41 -12.99
C GLN A 169 -5.03 -3.65 -14.47
N GLY A 170 -5.74 -4.58 -15.12
CA GLY A 170 -5.45 -4.98 -16.48
C GLY A 170 -4.02 -5.51 -16.62
N LYS A 171 -3.21 -4.85 -17.42
CA LYS A 171 -1.78 -5.21 -17.62
C LYS A 171 -0.82 -4.44 -16.71
N GLN A 172 -1.34 -3.49 -15.95
CA GLN A 172 -0.58 -2.71 -14.97
C GLN A 172 -0.41 -3.51 -13.69
N LYS A 173 0.82 -3.55 -13.18
CA LYS A 173 1.19 -4.22 -11.94
C LYS A 173 2.11 -3.34 -11.13
N ILE A 174 1.78 -3.14 -9.85
CA ILE A 174 2.58 -2.40 -8.89
C ILE A 174 2.89 -3.34 -7.73
N THR A 175 4.17 -3.58 -7.50
CA THR A 175 4.65 -4.34 -6.35
C THR A 175 5.15 -3.36 -5.30
N LEU A 176 4.63 -3.49 -4.08
CA LEU A 176 5.01 -2.71 -2.92
C LEU A 176 5.70 -3.63 -1.92
N VAL A 177 6.89 -3.23 -1.46
CA VAL A 177 7.61 -3.89 -0.37
C VAL A 177 7.83 -2.85 0.71
N ILE A 178 7.21 -3.03 1.86
CA ILE A 178 7.36 -2.15 3.01
C ILE A 178 8.42 -2.72 3.93
N ASN A 179 9.50 -1.99 4.10
CA ASN A 179 10.63 -2.38 4.93
C ASN A 179 10.49 -1.90 6.38
N GLU A 180 9.76 -0.81 6.58
CA GLU A 180 9.59 -0.18 7.87
C GLU A 180 8.20 0.45 8.02
N TRP A 181 7.56 0.15 9.15
CA TRP A 181 6.34 0.78 9.62
C TRP A 181 6.65 1.63 10.86
N ASN A 182 6.21 2.87 10.85
CA ASN A 182 6.24 3.75 12.02
C ASN A 182 4.81 4.14 12.36
N LEU A 183 4.32 3.67 13.50
CA LEU A 183 2.97 3.91 14.00
C LEU A 183 3.03 4.99 15.09
N LYS A 184 2.14 5.97 15.03
CA LYS A 184 2.04 7.06 16.00
C LYS A 184 0.69 7.06 16.72
#